data_89625ba8c014024a737a5bc2fdf9e54d
#
_entry.id   89625ba8c014024a737a5bc2fdf9e54d
#
_cell.length_a   1.000
_cell.length_b   1.000
_cell.length_c   1.000
_cell.angle_alpha   90.00
_cell.angle_beta   90.00
_cell.angle_gamma   90.00
#
_symmetry.space_group_name_H-M   'P 1'
#
loop_
_entity.id
_entity.type
_entity.pdbx_description
1 polymer ?
#
loop_
_entity_poly.entity_id
_entity_poly.type
_entity_poly.pdbx_seq_one_letter_code
_entity_poly.pdbx_strand_id
1 'polypeptide(L)'
;MGETKIERNKIMATPKKTKNGWTVLVYAGIDENGKKRYQRLSAPTRKEVEKLASEFDKEMDGHSASNITMTVGDAVDAYIAARETAGYSPKTIREYKAYRRTALQGLIDIKLYSVTDEMIQKEINKAAVGHSPKSVSLWWGLFGAAIRQYRKGYAPSVLLPSVKRKTVEVPDETTIKKMFAELKGDPREVPIILASVCGMRRGEISALDLKNDIDYQKGLVYVNKAYTRNENNIFELKEPKTEAGKRVISIPQWAAERLSTYAYDTNFKMYNPNQITKLYEHIRKKYNLNCTFHGLRHYYASIMLALGVPDKYAMERMGHSTNSMLKHYQESVKEKDIEINNAMNDYFSQLDETTKKTTN
;
A
#
# COMPACT_ATOMS: atom_id res chain seq x y z
N MET A 1 3.50 38.60 22.01
CA MET A 1 4.72 39.21 21.40
C MET A 1 4.48 39.21 19.92
N GLY A 2 4.46 40.42 19.34
CA GLY A 2 3.90 40.72 18.03
C GLY A 2 4.66 40.09 16.85
N GLU A 3 3.92 39.46 15.98
CA GLU A 3 4.39 39.12 14.64
C GLU A 3 4.58 40.41 13.83
N THR A 4 5.83 40.73 13.54
CA THR A 4 6.19 41.84 12.65
C THR A 4 5.76 41.44 11.24
N LYS A 5 4.60 41.92 10.78
CA LYS A 5 4.22 41.93 9.36
C LYS A 5 5.27 42.73 8.59
N ILE A 6 6.19 42.05 7.92
CA ILE A 6 7.08 42.68 6.94
C ILE A 6 6.20 43.08 5.76
N GLU A 7 5.87 44.37 5.66
CA GLU A 7 5.22 44.95 4.49
C GLU A 7 6.14 44.69 3.27
N ARG A 8 5.70 43.77 2.41
CA ARG A 8 6.35 43.54 1.11
C ARG A 8 5.99 44.71 0.22
N ASN A 9 6.96 45.61 0.02
CA ASN A 9 6.88 46.57 -1.08
C ASN A 9 6.82 45.79 -2.40
N LYS A 10 5.63 45.70 -2.98
CA LYS A 10 5.31 45.06 -4.26
C LYS A 10 5.95 45.86 -5.42
N ILE A 11 7.27 45.79 -5.54
CA ILE A 11 7.97 46.35 -6.70
C ILE A 11 8.05 45.22 -7.74
N MET A 12 7.05 45.13 -8.60
CA MET A 12 7.17 44.38 -9.84
C MET A 12 8.29 45.02 -10.64
N ALA A 13 9.43 44.32 -10.75
CA ALA A 13 10.52 44.79 -11.60
C ALA A 13 10.03 44.87 -13.05
N THR A 14 10.28 46.00 -13.72
CA THR A 14 9.83 46.22 -15.09
C THR A 14 10.56 45.25 -16.04
N PRO A 15 9.85 44.49 -16.88
CA PRO A 15 10.48 43.62 -17.85
C PRO A 15 11.39 44.38 -18.80
N LYS A 16 12.59 43.82 -19.04
CA LYS A 16 13.57 44.40 -19.94
C LYS A 16 13.66 43.56 -21.22
N LYS A 17 13.75 44.25 -22.38
CA LYS A 17 13.96 43.59 -23.67
C LYS A 17 15.40 43.12 -23.78
N THR A 18 15.65 41.91 -24.24
CA THR A 18 16.95 41.31 -24.53
C THR A 18 17.02 40.89 -25.99
N LYS A 19 18.21 40.46 -26.45
CA LYS A 19 18.38 40.00 -27.86
C LYS A 19 17.44 38.84 -28.22
N ASN A 20 17.05 37.99 -27.21
CA ASN A 20 16.31 36.74 -27.41
C ASN A 20 14.91 36.77 -26.76
N GLY A 21 14.33 37.94 -26.48
CA GLY A 21 13.01 38.06 -25.87
C GLY A 21 12.98 39.09 -24.73
N TRP A 22 12.20 38.79 -23.70
CA TRP A 22 11.99 39.66 -22.53
C TRP A 22 12.43 38.96 -21.26
N THR A 23 12.97 39.69 -20.29
CA THR A 23 13.41 39.16 -18.99
C THR A 23 12.96 40.07 -17.86
N VAL A 24 12.66 39.47 -16.70
CA VAL A 24 12.33 40.20 -15.46
C VAL A 24 13.06 39.54 -14.30
N LEU A 25 13.48 40.34 -13.33
CA LEU A 25 14.00 39.86 -12.05
C LEU A 25 12.87 39.90 -11.02
N VAL A 26 12.53 38.76 -10.48
CA VAL A 26 11.52 38.61 -9.42
C VAL A 26 12.21 38.33 -8.09
N TYR A 27 11.66 38.84 -7.00
CA TYR A 27 12.19 38.61 -5.67
C TYR A 27 11.95 37.16 -5.24
N ALA A 28 13.05 36.46 -4.95
CA ALA A 28 13.05 35.04 -4.62
C ALA A 28 13.44 34.76 -3.15
N GLY A 29 13.27 35.75 -2.26
CA GLY A 29 13.50 35.60 -0.83
C GLY A 29 14.86 36.12 -0.35
N ILE A 30 15.29 35.62 0.83
CA ILE A 30 16.53 36.01 1.50
C ILE A 30 17.43 34.78 1.62
N ASP A 31 18.72 34.89 1.41
CA ASP A 31 19.71 33.82 1.60
C ASP A 31 20.08 33.62 3.07
N GLU A 32 20.92 32.63 3.35
CA GLU A 32 21.39 32.27 4.68
C GLU A 32 22.12 33.43 5.42
N ASN A 33 22.60 34.41 4.66
CA ASN A 33 23.30 35.57 5.18
C ASN A 33 22.41 36.83 5.27
N GLY A 34 21.11 36.71 5.09
CA GLY A 34 20.13 37.79 5.14
C GLY A 34 20.09 38.68 3.85
N LYS A 35 20.75 38.26 2.76
CA LYS A 35 20.80 39.01 1.51
C LYS A 35 19.64 38.64 0.60
N LYS A 36 18.98 39.67 -0.01
CA LYS A 36 17.88 39.49 -0.97
C LYS A 36 18.34 38.70 -2.20
N ARG A 37 17.61 37.62 -2.53
CA ARG A 37 17.80 36.84 -3.74
C ARG A 37 16.78 37.22 -4.79
N TYR A 38 17.19 37.17 -6.05
CA TYR A 38 16.35 37.44 -7.21
C TYR A 38 16.47 36.29 -8.20
N GLN A 39 15.36 35.92 -8.81
CA GLN A 39 15.32 34.95 -9.90
C GLN A 39 15.03 35.69 -11.20
N ARG A 40 15.74 35.31 -12.27
CA ARG A 40 15.52 35.83 -13.61
C ARG A 40 14.54 34.92 -14.33
N LEU A 41 13.42 35.48 -14.77
CA LEU A 41 12.48 34.84 -15.66
C LEU A 41 12.63 35.43 -17.06
N SER A 42 12.49 34.59 -18.11
CA SER A 42 12.63 35.00 -19.49
C SER A 42 11.55 34.37 -20.36
N ALA A 43 11.02 35.11 -21.33
CA ALA A 43 10.02 34.64 -22.28
C ALA A 43 10.17 35.37 -23.63
N PRO A 44 9.66 34.80 -24.74
CA PRO A 44 9.72 35.43 -26.07
C PRO A 44 9.02 36.78 -26.13
N THR A 45 7.91 36.95 -25.41
CA THR A 45 7.11 38.20 -25.40
C THR A 45 7.03 38.83 -24.01
N ARG A 46 6.79 40.15 -24.00
CA ARG A 46 6.60 40.91 -22.76
C ARG A 46 5.41 40.40 -21.95
N LYS A 47 4.31 40.07 -22.61
CA LYS A 47 3.08 39.58 -21.96
C LYS A 47 3.31 38.23 -21.25
N GLU A 48 4.06 37.35 -21.87
CA GLU A 48 4.42 36.06 -21.30
C GLU A 48 5.35 36.18 -20.08
N VAL A 49 6.36 37.06 -20.13
CA VAL A 49 7.24 37.26 -18.98
C VAL A 49 6.53 37.93 -17.81
N GLU A 50 5.58 38.85 -18.08
CA GLU A 50 4.70 39.42 -17.04
C GLU A 50 3.77 38.39 -16.44
N LYS A 51 3.23 37.47 -17.25
CA LYS A 51 2.43 36.34 -16.78
C LYS A 51 3.24 35.43 -15.87
N LEU A 52 4.43 35.02 -16.30
CA LEU A 52 5.36 34.21 -15.48
C LEU A 52 5.73 34.89 -14.17
N ALA A 53 5.97 36.20 -14.18
CA ALA A 53 6.24 36.96 -12.96
C ALA A 53 5.04 37.00 -12.01
N SER A 54 3.82 37.17 -12.53
CA SER A 54 2.59 37.16 -11.74
C SER A 54 2.28 35.77 -11.15
N GLU A 55 2.56 34.70 -11.92
CA GLU A 55 2.42 33.32 -11.45
C GLU A 55 3.44 33.04 -10.35
N PHE A 56 4.70 33.46 -10.54
CA PHE A 56 5.75 33.35 -9.53
C PHE A 56 5.41 34.12 -8.25
N ASP A 57 4.91 35.36 -8.35
CA ASP A 57 4.49 36.14 -7.17
C ASP A 57 3.32 35.47 -6.42
N LYS A 58 2.34 34.93 -7.14
CA LYS A 58 1.24 34.18 -6.53
C LYS A 58 1.73 32.89 -5.86
N GLU A 59 2.66 32.19 -6.46
CA GLU A 59 3.31 31.02 -5.91
C GLU A 59 4.07 31.36 -4.61
N MET A 60 4.70 32.55 -4.59
CA MET A 60 5.48 33.04 -3.44
C MET A 60 4.63 33.66 -2.31
N ASP A 61 3.45 34.22 -2.58
CA ASP A 61 2.58 34.87 -1.58
C ASP A 61 2.02 33.88 -0.54
N GLY A 62 2.08 32.58 -0.79
CA GLY A 62 1.65 31.53 0.15
C GLY A 62 2.78 30.91 1.00
N HIS A 63 4.04 31.38 0.91
CA HIS A 63 5.18 30.67 1.48
C HIS A 63 5.97 31.48 2.50
N SER A 64 6.33 30.85 3.59
CA SER A 64 7.33 31.34 4.55
C SER A 64 8.71 31.41 3.89
N ALA A 65 9.53 32.38 4.26
CA ALA A 65 10.88 32.58 3.72
C ALA A 65 11.79 31.33 3.84
N SER A 66 11.52 30.45 4.80
CA SER A 66 12.23 29.18 5.01
C SER A 66 12.05 28.16 3.86
N ASN A 67 10.95 28.25 3.10
CA ASN A 67 10.68 27.27 2.03
C ASN A 67 11.46 27.56 0.74
N ILE A 68 12.01 28.77 0.59
CA ILE A 68 12.72 29.19 -0.65
C ILE A 68 14.11 28.55 -0.76
N THR A 69 14.76 28.28 0.36
CA THR A 69 16.06 27.59 0.41
C THR A 69 15.93 26.08 0.46
N MET A 70 14.75 25.57 0.76
CA MET A 70 14.45 24.15 0.92
C MET A 70 14.78 23.36 -0.35
N THR A 71 15.45 22.23 -0.17
CA THR A 71 15.66 21.25 -1.25
C THR A 71 14.51 20.27 -1.31
N VAL A 72 14.43 19.44 -2.35
CA VAL A 72 13.48 18.32 -2.40
C VAL A 72 13.75 17.34 -1.27
N GLY A 73 15.02 17.11 -0.92
CA GLY A 73 15.40 16.27 0.22
C GLY A 73 14.87 16.80 1.54
N ASP A 74 15.04 18.11 1.80
CA ASP A 74 14.51 18.76 3.02
C ASP A 74 12.98 18.67 3.09
N ALA A 75 12.31 18.83 1.96
CA ALA A 75 10.85 18.67 1.88
C ALA A 75 10.40 17.24 2.22
N VAL A 76 11.13 16.22 1.74
CA VAL A 76 10.86 14.82 2.06
C VAL A 76 11.12 14.54 3.54
N ASP A 77 12.21 15.05 4.11
CA ASP A 77 12.55 14.88 5.52
C ASP A 77 11.49 15.55 6.42
N ALA A 78 11.08 16.78 6.11
CA ALA A 78 10.00 17.47 6.82
C ALA A 78 8.64 16.74 6.67
N TYR A 79 8.34 16.18 5.51
CA TYR A 79 7.15 15.36 5.29
C TYR A 79 7.15 14.11 6.18
N ILE A 80 8.28 13.42 6.26
CA ILE A 80 8.43 12.22 7.10
C ILE A 80 8.23 12.58 8.57
N ALA A 81 8.88 13.64 9.05
CA ALA A 81 8.77 14.11 10.43
C ALA A 81 7.31 14.46 10.80
N ALA A 82 6.60 15.17 9.92
CA ALA A 82 5.18 15.48 10.12
C ALA A 82 4.31 14.22 10.21
N ARG A 83 4.59 13.17 9.42
CA ARG A 83 3.86 11.89 9.48
C ARG A 83 4.19 11.09 10.72
N GLU A 84 5.43 11.14 11.19
CA GLU A 84 5.87 10.52 12.43
C GLU A 84 5.13 11.15 13.63
N THR A 85 5.09 12.49 13.71
CA THR A 85 4.33 13.23 14.72
C THR A 85 2.82 12.96 14.64
N ALA A 86 2.27 12.79 13.45
CA ALA A 86 0.85 12.43 13.25
C ALA A 86 0.52 10.96 13.57
N GLY A 87 1.46 10.18 14.12
CA GLY A 87 1.22 8.80 14.57
C GLY A 87 1.10 7.76 13.44
N TYR A 88 1.73 7.99 12.30
CA TYR A 88 1.80 6.98 11.24
C TYR A 88 2.54 5.74 11.73
N SER A 89 2.25 4.57 11.11
CA SER A 89 2.82 3.32 11.61
C SER A 89 4.34 3.32 11.57
N PRO A 90 5.03 2.77 12.59
CA PRO A 90 6.50 2.65 12.60
C PRO A 90 7.06 1.98 11.35
N LYS A 91 6.34 1.00 10.79
CA LYS A 91 6.70 0.37 9.53
C LYS A 91 6.70 1.38 8.37
N THR A 92 5.67 2.21 8.25
CA THR A 92 5.55 3.22 7.18
C THR A 92 6.66 4.25 7.29
N ILE A 93 6.92 4.75 8.49
CA ILE A 93 8.00 5.73 8.73
C ILE A 93 9.37 5.13 8.38
N ARG A 94 9.63 3.89 8.79
CA ARG A 94 10.88 3.20 8.44
C ARG A 94 11.04 3.03 6.93
N GLU A 95 9.98 2.66 6.21
CA GLU A 95 9.99 2.55 4.74
C GLU A 95 10.25 3.92 4.10
N TYR A 96 9.61 4.98 4.56
CA TYR A 96 9.84 6.34 4.08
C TYR A 96 11.28 6.79 4.32
N LYS A 97 11.84 6.58 5.51
CA LYS A 97 13.25 6.86 5.84
C LYS A 97 14.20 6.05 4.94
N ALA A 98 13.84 4.81 4.59
CA ALA A 98 14.62 4.00 3.64
C ALA A 98 14.54 4.58 2.21
N TYR A 99 13.34 4.93 1.72
CA TYR A 99 13.17 5.54 0.40
C TYR A 99 13.93 6.87 0.29
N ARG A 100 13.87 7.71 1.32
CA ARG A 100 14.62 8.97 1.37
C ARG A 100 16.14 8.77 1.18
N ARG A 101 16.69 7.69 1.71
CA ARG A 101 18.12 7.37 1.63
C ARG A 101 18.56 6.78 0.29
N THR A 102 17.66 6.09 -0.42
CA THR A 102 18.05 5.27 -1.57
C THR A 102 17.32 5.59 -2.87
N ALA A 103 16.14 6.23 -2.81
CA ALA A 103 15.31 6.45 -3.98
C ALA A 103 15.47 7.86 -4.53
N LEU A 104 15.39 8.01 -5.86
CA LEU A 104 15.36 9.28 -6.60
C LEU A 104 16.44 10.29 -6.13
N GLN A 105 17.64 9.79 -5.90
CA GLN A 105 18.74 10.55 -5.30
C GLN A 105 19.17 11.76 -6.14
N GLY A 106 18.96 11.75 -7.46
CA GLY A 106 19.23 12.89 -8.32
C GLY A 106 18.32 14.11 -8.08
N LEU A 107 17.27 13.98 -7.26
CA LEU A 107 16.38 15.09 -6.92
C LEU A 107 16.69 15.75 -5.58
N ILE A 108 17.38 15.07 -4.65
CA ILE A 108 17.43 15.49 -3.24
C ILE A 108 18.08 16.85 -3.01
N ASP A 109 19.13 17.18 -3.78
CA ASP A 109 19.87 18.44 -3.65
C ASP A 109 19.28 19.57 -4.51
N ILE A 110 18.29 19.28 -5.34
CA ILE A 110 17.63 20.28 -6.16
C ILE A 110 16.73 21.15 -5.27
N LYS A 111 16.87 22.47 -5.43
CA LYS A 111 15.96 23.41 -4.75
C LYS A 111 14.52 23.11 -5.13
N LEU A 112 13.62 23.02 -4.14
CA LEU A 112 12.23 22.61 -4.31
C LEU A 112 11.49 23.43 -5.37
N TYR A 113 11.78 24.73 -5.45
CA TYR A 113 11.19 25.65 -6.45
C TYR A 113 11.81 25.54 -7.83
N SER A 114 12.99 24.93 -7.95
CA SER A 114 13.69 24.76 -9.23
C SER A 114 13.44 23.39 -9.87
N VAL A 115 12.81 22.46 -9.13
CA VAL A 115 12.51 21.13 -9.68
C VAL A 115 11.44 21.25 -10.78
N THR A 116 11.64 20.56 -11.89
CA THR A 116 10.71 20.53 -13.03
C THR A 116 10.21 19.11 -13.29
N ASP A 117 9.10 18.99 -14.02
CA ASP A 117 8.56 17.69 -14.44
C ASP A 117 9.59 16.87 -15.23
N GLU A 118 10.41 17.53 -16.06
CA GLU A 118 11.47 16.88 -16.83
C GLU A 118 12.55 16.25 -15.93
N MET A 119 12.98 16.98 -14.89
CA MET A 119 13.98 16.48 -13.93
C MET A 119 13.42 15.29 -13.18
N ILE A 120 12.16 15.36 -12.72
CA ILE A 120 11.46 14.28 -12.03
C ILE A 120 11.33 13.07 -12.97
N GLN A 121 10.86 13.28 -14.20
CA GLN A 121 10.67 12.20 -15.17
C GLN A 121 11.99 11.50 -15.50
N LYS A 122 13.08 12.24 -15.62
CA LYS A 122 14.43 11.68 -15.85
C LYS A 122 14.84 10.73 -14.71
N GLU A 123 14.65 11.13 -13.47
CA GLU A 123 14.95 10.27 -12.30
C GLU A 123 14.03 9.07 -12.19
N ILE A 124 12.74 9.22 -12.50
CA ILE A 124 11.77 8.10 -12.56
C ILE A 124 12.21 7.10 -13.64
N ASN A 125 12.57 7.58 -14.84
CA ASN A 125 13.03 6.71 -15.93
C ASN A 125 14.31 5.96 -15.57
N LYS A 126 15.28 6.64 -14.92
CA LYS A 126 16.50 6.03 -14.41
C LYS A 126 16.18 4.93 -13.36
N ALA A 127 15.30 5.22 -12.44
CA ALA A 127 14.86 4.25 -11.42
C ALA A 127 14.14 3.04 -12.04
N ALA A 128 13.38 3.23 -13.11
CA ALA A 128 12.63 2.17 -13.79
C ALA A 128 13.52 1.11 -14.46
N VAL A 129 14.78 1.43 -14.77
CA VAL A 129 15.73 0.47 -15.37
C VAL A 129 16.13 -0.64 -14.41
N GLY A 130 16.27 -0.32 -13.11
CA GLY A 130 16.80 -1.27 -12.12
C GLY A 130 15.77 -1.77 -11.09
N HIS A 131 14.55 -1.22 -11.12
CA HIS A 131 13.57 -1.50 -10.06
C HIS A 131 12.18 -1.82 -10.60
N SER A 132 11.39 -2.54 -9.77
CA SER A 132 10.02 -2.88 -10.16
C SER A 132 9.14 -1.62 -10.30
N PRO A 133 8.17 -1.62 -11.25
CA PRO A 133 7.21 -0.54 -11.40
C PRO A 133 6.51 -0.15 -10.08
N LYS A 134 6.22 -1.14 -9.23
CA LYS A 134 5.62 -0.93 -7.91
C LYS A 134 6.55 -0.16 -6.97
N SER A 135 7.85 -0.48 -6.95
CA SER A 135 8.83 0.22 -6.13
C SER A 135 8.94 1.68 -6.54
N VAL A 136 9.08 1.94 -7.85
CA VAL A 136 9.16 3.31 -8.39
C VAL A 136 7.91 4.12 -8.06
N SER A 137 6.72 3.50 -8.18
CA SER A 137 5.45 4.13 -7.81
C SER A 137 5.38 4.48 -6.32
N LEU A 138 5.88 3.63 -5.43
CA LEU A 138 5.92 3.90 -3.98
C LEU A 138 6.89 5.04 -3.65
N TRP A 139 8.05 5.07 -4.27
CA TRP A 139 9.03 6.14 -4.10
C TRP A 139 8.48 7.47 -4.55
N TRP A 140 7.90 7.51 -5.75
CA TRP A 140 7.24 8.71 -6.26
C TRP A 140 6.06 9.14 -5.37
N GLY A 141 5.32 8.19 -4.81
CA GLY A 141 4.25 8.47 -3.85
C GLY A 141 4.72 9.33 -2.68
N LEU A 142 5.89 9.02 -2.10
CA LEU A 142 6.50 9.81 -1.04
C LEU A 142 7.01 11.17 -1.54
N PHE A 143 7.86 11.17 -2.56
CA PHE A 143 8.50 12.38 -3.07
C PHE A 143 7.47 13.37 -3.64
N GLY A 144 6.53 12.90 -4.45
CA GLY A 144 5.47 13.71 -5.02
C GLY A 144 4.52 14.28 -3.96
N ALA A 145 4.25 13.55 -2.88
CA ALA A 145 3.45 14.06 -1.77
C ALA A 145 4.19 15.17 -1.01
N ALA A 146 5.49 15.00 -0.76
CA ALA A 146 6.32 16.03 -0.13
C ALA A 146 6.42 17.30 -1.01
N ILE A 147 6.68 17.14 -2.30
CA ILE A 147 6.75 18.26 -3.23
C ILE A 147 5.42 19.04 -3.23
N ARG A 148 4.28 18.37 -3.36
CA ARG A 148 2.97 19.02 -3.35
C ARG A 148 2.64 19.71 -2.01
N GLN A 149 3.10 19.14 -0.88
CA GLN A 149 2.84 19.73 0.44
C GLN A 149 3.62 21.02 0.64
N TYR A 150 4.87 21.06 0.24
CA TYR A 150 5.79 22.18 0.52
C TYR A 150 5.96 23.16 -0.63
N ARG A 151 5.55 22.81 -1.85
CA ARG A 151 5.44 23.70 -3.01
C ARG A 151 3.99 23.78 -3.47
N LYS A 152 3.21 24.61 -2.79
CA LYS A 152 1.79 24.83 -3.13
C LYS A 152 1.67 25.40 -4.53
N GLY A 153 0.66 24.96 -5.28
CA GLY A 153 0.43 25.42 -6.66
C GLY A 153 1.20 24.61 -7.72
N TYR A 154 2.16 23.76 -7.32
CA TYR A 154 2.85 22.87 -8.23
C TYR A 154 2.40 21.42 -8.06
N ALA A 155 1.77 20.88 -9.08
CA ALA A 155 1.36 19.49 -9.16
C ALA A 155 2.14 18.80 -10.29
N PRO A 156 3.25 18.10 -9.96
CA PRO A 156 4.07 17.45 -10.99
C PRO A 156 3.27 16.48 -11.84
N SER A 157 3.37 16.60 -13.16
CA SER A 157 2.78 15.68 -14.14
C SER A 157 3.84 14.76 -14.70
N VAL A 158 3.86 13.50 -14.27
CA VAL A 158 4.87 12.52 -14.65
C VAL A 158 4.24 11.17 -15.00
N LEU A 159 4.91 10.44 -15.88
CA LEU A 159 4.52 9.11 -16.30
C LEU A 159 5.25 8.08 -15.45
N LEU A 160 4.48 7.22 -14.78
CA LEU A 160 5.01 6.11 -13.99
C LEU A 160 5.06 4.83 -14.84
N PRO A 161 6.03 3.93 -14.57
CA PRO A 161 6.07 2.62 -15.19
C PRO A 161 4.79 1.85 -14.91
N SER A 162 4.24 1.20 -15.94
CA SER A 162 3.01 0.42 -15.82
C SER A 162 3.20 -0.77 -14.87
N VAL A 163 2.35 -0.87 -13.85
CA VAL A 163 2.29 -2.02 -12.94
C VAL A 163 1.40 -3.08 -13.56
N LYS A 164 1.99 -4.09 -14.19
CA LYS A 164 1.21 -5.27 -14.61
C LYS A 164 0.70 -5.98 -13.36
N ARG A 165 -0.61 -6.20 -13.30
CA ARG A 165 -1.22 -7.04 -12.26
C ARG A 165 -0.69 -8.46 -12.43
N LYS A 166 -0.08 -9.01 -11.40
CA LYS A 166 0.24 -10.44 -11.36
C LYS A 166 -0.99 -11.15 -10.84
N THR A 167 -1.41 -12.20 -11.54
CA THR A 167 -2.40 -13.16 -11.02
C THR A 167 -1.86 -13.74 -9.72
N VAL A 168 -2.67 -13.77 -8.69
CA VAL A 168 -2.29 -14.39 -7.43
C VAL A 168 -2.46 -15.88 -7.59
N GLU A 169 -1.34 -16.59 -7.66
CA GLU A 169 -1.36 -18.05 -7.66
C GLU A 169 -1.77 -18.55 -6.27
N VAL A 170 -2.71 -19.47 -6.25
CA VAL A 170 -3.17 -20.17 -5.05
C VAL A 170 -2.95 -21.66 -5.22
N PRO A 171 -2.71 -22.44 -4.15
CA PRO A 171 -2.67 -23.88 -4.23
C PRO A 171 -4.02 -24.43 -4.71
N ASP A 172 -4.01 -25.49 -5.49
CA ASP A 172 -5.22 -26.25 -5.81
C ASP A 172 -5.68 -27.10 -4.61
N GLU A 173 -6.93 -27.54 -4.66
CA GLU A 173 -7.56 -28.33 -3.59
C GLU A 173 -6.84 -29.65 -3.35
N THR A 174 -6.38 -30.31 -4.40
CA THR A 174 -5.66 -31.60 -4.31
C THR A 174 -4.37 -31.43 -3.53
N THR A 175 -3.62 -30.38 -3.82
CA THR A 175 -2.38 -30.04 -3.11
C THR A 175 -2.64 -29.72 -1.64
N ILE A 176 -3.70 -28.96 -1.32
CA ILE A 176 -4.10 -28.68 0.07
C ILE A 176 -4.48 -29.94 0.82
N LYS A 177 -5.27 -30.84 0.19
CA LYS A 177 -5.65 -32.14 0.79
C LYS A 177 -4.41 -32.98 1.09
N LYS A 178 -3.47 -33.06 0.14
CA LYS A 178 -2.21 -33.78 0.32
C LYS A 178 -1.37 -33.19 1.46
N MET A 179 -1.26 -31.86 1.54
CA MET A 179 -0.56 -31.19 2.64
C MET A 179 -1.17 -31.52 3.98
N PHE A 180 -2.51 -31.50 4.11
CA PHE A 180 -3.19 -31.85 5.36
C PHE A 180 -3.02 -33.30 5.74
N ALA A 181 -2.98 -34.23 4.79
CA ALA A 181 -2.73 -35.65 5.06
C ALA A 181 -1.30 -35.90 5.56
N GLU A 182 -0.31 -35.33 4.87
CA GLU A 182 1.10 -35.56 5.17
C GLU A 182 1.63 -34.80 6.39
N LEU A 183 1.01 -33.65 6.73
CA LEU A 183 1.38 -32.87 7.91
C LEU A 183 0.59 -33.24 9.16
N LYS A 184 -0.31 -34.22 9.11
CA LYS A 184 -1.11 -34.61 10.27
C LYS A 184 -0.20 -35.09 11.42
N GLY A 185 -0.31 -34.43 12.58
CA GLY A 185 0.53 -34.69 13.75
C GLY A 185 1.92 -34.03 13.72
N ASP A 186 2.23 -33.26 12.68
CA ASP A 186 3.43 -32.44 12.60
C ASP A 186 3.12 -31.00 13.01
N PRO A 187 3.85 -30.40 13.99
CA PRO A 187 3.59 -29.02 14.44
C PRO A 187 3.54 -27.98 13.32
N ARG A 188 4.16 -28.25 12.16
CA ARG A 188 4.12 -27.38 10.97
C ARG A 188 2.73 -27.25 10.36
N GLU A 189 1.80 -28.15 10.67
CA GLU A 189 0.41 -28.07 10.19
C GLU A 189 -0.35 -26.91 10.82
N VAL A 190 -0.01 -26.49 12.04
CA VAL A 190 -0.71 -25.42 12.77
C VAL A 190 -0.80 -24.12 11.94
N PRO A 191 0.31 -23.50 11.50
CA PRO A 191 0.20 -22.29 10.68
C PRO A 191 -0.45 -22.53 9.31
N ILE A 192 -0.36 -23.74 8.75
CA ILE A 192 -0.99 -24.07 7.46
C ILE A 192 -2.51 -24.12 7.62
N ILE A 193 -3.04 -24.80 8.64
CA ILE A 193 -4.47 -24.84 8.95
C ILE A 193 -4.99 -23.41 9.19
N LEU A 194 -4.35 -22.66 10.07
CA LEU A 194 -4.79 -21.30 10.42
C LEU A 194 -4.78 -20.34 9.21
N ALA A 195 -3.86 -20.52 8.26
CA ALA A 195 -3.81 -19.71 7.06
C ALA A 195 -4.85 -20.14 6.01
N SER A 196 -5.01 -21.45 5.75
CA SER A 196 -5.83 -21.96 4.64
C SER A 196 -7.29 -22.25 5.02
N VAL A 197 -7.59 -22.46 6.31
CA VAL A 197 -8.94 -22.76 6.81
C VAL A 197 -9.57 -21.58 7.54
N CYS A 198 -8.73 -20.71 8.17
CA CYS A 198 -9.21 -19.51 8.88
C CYS A 198 -8.88 -18.21 8.14
N GLY A 199 -8.07 -18.27 7.07
CA GLY A 199 -7.66 -17.10 6.32
C GLY A 199 -6.85 -16.09 7.15
N MET A 200 -6.18 -16.50 8.22
CA MET A 200 -5.43 -15.62 9.11
C MET A 200 -4.16 -15.07 8.47
N ARG A 201 -3.78 -13.85 8.85
CA ARG A 201 -2.49 -13.27 8.45
C ARG A 201 -1.35 -13.89 9.27
N ARG A 202 -0.16 -13.98 8.68
CA ARG A 202 1.03 -14.53 9.35
C ARG A 202 1.29 -13.94 10.74
N GLY A 203 1.15 -12.62 10.90
CA GLY A 203 1.34 -11.95 12.19
C GLY A 203 0.25 -12.28 13.21
N GLU A 204 -0.98 -12.50 12.77
CA GLU A 204 -2.12 -12.94 13.61
C GLU A 204 -1.88 -14.38 14.10
N ILE A 205 -1.49 -15.27 13.19
CA ILE A 205 -1.14 -16.67 13.52
C ILE A 205 -0.03 -16.72 14.57
N SER A 206 1.05 -15.97 14.35
CA SER A 206 2.17 -15.96 15.30
C SER A 206 1.82 -15.44 16.68
N ALA A 207 0.77 -14.61 16.78
CA ALA A 207 0.31 -14.02 18.04
C ALA A 207 -0.76 -14.83 18.74
N LEU A 208 -1.34 -15.85 18.07
CA LEU A 208 -2.44 -16.64 18.58
C LEU A 208 -1.97 -17.54 19.73
N ASP A 209 -2.68 -17.50 20.82
CA ASP A 209 -2.57 -18.46 21.91
C ASP A 209 -3.59 -19.59 21.66
N LEU A 210 -3.11 -20.76 21.27
CA LEU A 210 -3.99 -21.88 20.95
C LEU A 210 -4.91 -22.26 22.11
N LYS A 211 -4.45 -22.10 23.37
CA LYS A 211 -5.20 -22.49 24.55
C LYS A 211 -6.30 -21.50 24.91
N ASN A 212 -6.03 -20.21 24.75
CA ASN A 212 -6.90 -19.15 25.25
C ASN A 212 -7.68 -18.41 24.15
N ASP A 213 -7.20 -18.43 22.91
CA ASP A 213 -7.85 -17.73 21.79
C ASP A 213 -8.73 -18.66 20.91
N ILE A 214 -8.90 -19.94 21.29
CA ILE A 214 -9.76 -20.89 20.57
C ILE A 214 -10.75 -21.56 21.52
N ASP A 215 -12.04 -21.44 21.20
CA ASP A 215 -13.11 -22.24 21.81
C ASP A 215 -13.27 -23.52 20.98
N TYR A 216 -12.65 -24.59 21.44
CA TYR A 216 -12.67 -25.89 20.75
C TYR A 216 -14.02 -26.56 20.73
N GLN A 217 -14.89 -26.28 21.72
CA GLN A 217 -16.25 -26.86 21.79
C GLN A 217 -17.16 -26.21 20.74
N LYS A 218 -17.05 -24.89 20.57
CA LYS A 218 -17.84 -24.15 19.59
C LYS A 218 -17.14 -24.04 18.22
N GLY A 219 -15.88 -24.44 18.09
CA GLY A 219 -15.10 -24.27 16.87
C GLY A 219 -14.89 -22.79 16.50
N LEU A 220 -14.56 -21.95 17.47
CA LEU A 220 -14.38 -20.51 17.27
C LEU A 220 -12.95 -20.05 17.56
N VAL A 221 -12.37 -19.28 16.65
CA VAL A 221 -11.04 -18.64 16.80
C VAL A 221 -11.23 -17.14 16.95
N TYR A 222 -10.71 -16.58 18.03
CA TYR A 222 -10.74 -15.15 18.35
C TYR A 222 -9.45 -14.46 17.90
N VAL A 223 -9.55 -13.65 16.87
CA VAL A 223 -8.41 -12.90 16.33
C VAL A 223 -8.47 -11.47 16.86
N ASN A 224 -7.59 -11.13 17.80
CA ASN A 224 -7.58 -9.85 18.51
C ASN A 224 -6.20 -9.23 18.65
N LYS A 225 -5.15 -9.87 18.13
CA LYS A 225 -3.75 -9.42 18.23
C LYS A 225 -2.92 -9.90 17.05
N ALA A 226 -1.81 -9.24 16.81
CA ALA A 226 -0.87 -9.62 15.76
C ALA A 226 0.56 -9.17 16.08
N TYR A 227 1.56 -9.97 15.72
CA TYR A 227 2.94 -9.50 15.70
C TYR A 227 3.19 -8.60 14.49
N THR A 228 3.65 -7.40 14.75
CA THR A 228 4.10 -6.42 13.74
C THR A 228 5.53 -5.99 14.04
N ARG A 229 6.27 -5.50 13.04
CA ARG A 229 7.62 -4.97 13.27
C ARG A 229 7.54 -3.52 13.72
N ASN A 230 8.26 -3.19 14.79
CA ASN A 230 8.45 -1.81 15.25
C ASN A 230 9.51 -1.08 14.41
N GLU A 231 9.87 0.13 14.82
CA GLU A 231 10.90 0.96 14.18
C GLU A 231 12.28 0.30 14.12
N ASN A 232 12.63 -0.46 15.15
CA ASN A 232 13.90 -1.19 15.26
C ASN A 232 13.87 -2.56 14.56
N ASN A 233 12.83 -2.83 13.72
CA ASN A 233 12.67 -4.09 13.02
C ASN A 233 12.45 -5.32 13.93
N ILE A 234 12.09 -5.11 15.20
CA ILE A 234 11.78 -6.13 16.20
C ILE A 234 10.28 -6.44 16.16
N PHE A 235 9.92 -7.72 16.30
CA PHE A 235 8.52 -8.10 16.40
C PHE A 235 7.93 -7.68 17.74
N GLU A 236 6.81 -7.01 17.68
CA GLU A 236 6.07 -6.47 18.80
C GLU A 236 4.60 -6.91 18.69
N LEU A 237 4.05 -7.38 19.79
CA LEU A 237 2.63 -7.73 19.86
C LEU A 237 1.80 -6.44 19.88
N LYS A 238 0.84 -6.34 18.98
CA LYS A 238 -0.08 -5.20 18.90
C LYS A 238 -1.51 -5.67 18.68
N GLU A 239 -2.44 -4.92 19.25
CA GLU A 239 -3.83 -5.02 18.86
C GLU A 239 -4.04 -4.52 17.42
N PRO A 240 -5.06 -5.00 16.70
CA PRO A 240 -5.42 -4.49 15.39
C PRO A 240 -5.72 -2.98 15.45
N LYS A 241 -5.29 -2.26 14.42
CA LYS A 241 -5.51 -0.79 14.32
C LYS A 241 -6.98 -0.39 14.14
N THR A 242 -7.82 -1.32 13.73
CA THR A 242 -9.25 -1.09 13.42
C THR A 242 -10.07 -2.19 14.07
N GLU A 243 -11.30 -1.88 14.45
CA GLU A 243 -12.25 -2.88 14.96
C GLU A 243 -12.48 -4.03 13.97
N ALA A 244 -12.44 -3.78 12.67
CA ALA A 244 -12.50 -4.82 11.63
C ALA A 244 -11.34 -5.84 11.72
N GLY A 245 -10.25 -5.49 12.40
CA GLY A 245 -9.15 -6.41 12.69
C GLY A 245 -9.45 -7.40 13.80
N LYS A 246 -10.37 -7.06 14.73
CA LYS A 246 -10.88 -7.95 15.78
C LYS A 246 -12.06 -8.73 15.20
N ARG A 247 -11.94 -10.01 15.14
CA ARG A 247 -12.96 -10.87 14.53
C ARG A 247 -12.98 -12.27 15.12
N VAL A 248 -14.10 -12.94 14.97
CA VAL A 248 -14.28 -14.34 15.32
C VAL A 248 -14.48 -15.16 14.05
N ILE A 249 -13.75 -16.26 13.93
CA ILE A 249 -13.79 -17.14 12.77
C ILE A 249 -14.23 -18.52 13.22
N SER A 250 -15.32 -19.05 12.64
CA SER A 250 -15.68 -20.45 12.84
C SER A 250 -14.76 -21.36 12.04
N ILE A 251 -14.36 -22.48 12.64
CA ILE A 251 -13.51 -23.51 12.03
C ILE A 251 -14.23 -24.86 12.05
N PRO A 252 -13.98 -25.73 11.06
CA PRO A 252 -14.56 -27.07 11.07
C PRO A 252 -14.01 -27.91 12.23
N GLN A 253 -14.81 -28.85 12.70
CA GLN A 253 -14.52 -29.68 13.88
C GLN A 253 -13.16 -30.41 13.76
N TRP A 254 -12.85 -30.97 12.58
CA TRP A 254 -11.57 -31.64 12.37
C TRP A 254 -10.33 -30.72 12.57
N ALA A 255 -10.46 -29.43 12.22
CA ALA A 255 -9.39 -28.45 12.43
C ALA A 255 -9.27 -28.10 13.91
N ALA A 256 -10.39 -27.92 14.60
CA ALA A 256 -10.43 -27.72 16.05
C ALA A 256 -9.75 -28.88 16.79
N GLU A 257 -10.09 -30.12 16.46
CA GLU A 257 -9.48 -31.32 17.02
C GLU A 257 -7.96 -31.38 16.80
N ARG A 258 -7.50 -31.12 15.58
CA ARG A 258 -6.06 -31.11 15.28
C ARG A 258 -5.30 -30.00 16.01
N LEU A 259 -5.87 -28.79 16.08
CA LEU A 259 -5.26 -27.69 16.80
C LEU A 259 -5.25 -27.90 18.32
N SER A 260 -6.26 -28.56 18.89
CA SER A 260 -6.35 -28.84 20.32
C SER A 260 -5.21 -29.72 20.83
N THR A 261 -4.69 -30.63 20.00
CA THR A 261 -3.55 -31.48 20.39
C THR A 261 -2.32 -30.65 20.72
N TYR A 262 -2.10 -29.55 20.00
CA TYR A 262 -0.97 -28.63 20.23
C TYR A 262 -1.25 -27.60 21.33
N ALA A 263 -2.51 -27.27 21.60
CA ALA A 263 -2.88 -26.32 22.66
C ALA A 263 -2.52 -26.83 24.06
N TYR A 264 -2.53 -28.14 24.23
CA TYR A 264 -2.25 -28.81 25.52
C TYR A 264 -0.89 -29.51 25.53
N ASP A 265 -0.13 -29.46 24.43
CA ASP A 265 1.26 -29.93 24.39
C ASP A 265 2.20 -28.85 24.98
N THR A 266 2.78 -29.15 26.13
CA THR A 266 3.72 -28.26 26.82
C THR A 266 5.01 -28.01 26.05
N ASN A 267 5.35 -28.86 25.10
CA ASN A 267 6.54 -28.72 24.25
C ASN A 267 6.26 -27.87 23.01
N PHE A 268 4.98 -27.70 22.63
CA PHE A 268 4.63 -26.88 21.48
C PHE A 268 4.79 -25.40 21.80
N LYS A 269 5.46 -24.68 20.91
CA LYS A 269 5.57 -23.22 20.92
C LYS A 269 5.16 -22.67 19.57
N MET A 270 4.26 -21.68 19.59
CA MET A 270 3.86 -21.02 18.36
C MET A 270 5.07 -20.39 17.64
N TYR A 271 5.09 -20.57 16.34
CA TYR A 271 6.15 -20.04 15.48
C TYR A 271 6.07 -18.51 15.38
N ASN A 272 7.21 -17.83 15.49
CA ASN A 272 7.28 -16.40 15.16
C ASN A 272 7.12 -16.17 13.63
N PRO A 273 6.84 -14.92 13.18
CA PRO A 273 6.56 -14.69 11.77
C PRO A 273 7.69 -15.08 10.81
N ASN A 274 8.96 -15.00 11.22
CA ASN A 274 10.09 -15.43 10.39
C ASN A 274 10.18 -16.95 10.30
N GLN A 275 9.92 -17.65 11.40
CA GLN A 275 9.88 -19.11 11.42
C GLN A 275 8.79 -19.66 10.51
N ILE A 276 7.58 -19.07 10.53
CA ILE A 276 6.49 -19.43 9.61
C ILE A 276 6.93 -19.27 8.16
N THR A 277 7.62 -18.17 7.82
CA THR A 277 8.12 -17.97 6.44
C THR A 277 9.12 -19.05 6.03
N LYS A 278 10.11 -19.33 6.90
CA LYS A 278 11.12 -20.36 6.62
C LYS A 278 10.51 -21.77 6.50
N LEU A 279 9.61 -22.10 7.42
CA LEU A 279 8.86 -23.35 7.41
C LEU A 279 8.09 -23.53 6.09
N TYR A 280 7.38 -22.48 5.67
CA TYR A 280 6.60 -22.53 4.43
C TYR A 280 7.48 -22.64 3.19
N GLU A 281 8.68 -22.05 3.16
CA GLU A 281 9.60 -22.20 2.04
C GLU A 281 10.01 -23.68 1.82
N HIS A 282 10.15 -24.47 2.88
CA HIS A 282 10.40 -25.93 2.76
C HIS A 282 9.16 -26.65 2.22
N ILE A 283 7.98 -26.34 2.75
CA ILE A 283 6.70 -26.89 2.29
C ILE A 283 6.49 -26.53 0.82
N ARG A 284 6.66 -25.25 0.45
CA ARG A 284 6.52 -24.75 -0.91
C ARG A 284 7.39 -25.54 -1.92
N LYS A 285 8.63 -25.80 -1.57
CA LYS A 285 9.53 -26.59 -2.40
C LYS A 285 9.07 -28.05 -2.52
N LYS A 286 8.67 -28.68 -1.41
CA LYS A 286 8.19 -30.07 -1.39
C LYS A 286 6.97 -30.30 -2.29
N TYR A 287 6.03 -29.34 -2.30
CA TYR A 287 4.78 -29.45 -3.07
C TYR A 287 4.80 -28.67 -4.39
N ASN A 288 5.96 -28.14 -4.79
CA ASN A 288 6.13 -27.31 -6.01
C ASN A 288 5.12 -26.15 -6.13
N LEU A 289 4.89 -25.42 -5.02
CA LEU A 289 3.97 -24.30 -4.97
C LEU A 289 4.66 -23.02 -5.46
N ASN A 290 4.00 -22.26 -6.32
CA ASN A 290 4.48 -20.95 -6.79
C ASN A 290 4.01 -19.78 -5.91
N CYS A 291 3.16 -20.03 -4.90
CA CYS A 291 2.63 -19.00 -4.02
C CYS A 291 3.47 -18.81 -2.74
N THR A 292 3.38 -17.63 -2.14
CA THR A 292 3.95 -17.35 -0.81
C THR A 292 3.03 -17.90 0.28
N PHE A 293 3.47 -17.86 1.56
CA PHE A 293 2.60 -18.22 2.70
C PHE A 293 1.26 -17.48 2.69
N HIS A 294 1.25 -16.24 2.22
CA HIS A 294 0.01 -15.45 2.08
C HIS A 294 -0.92 -16.03 0.99
N GLY A 295 -0.41 -16.82 0.06
CA GLY A 295 -1.20 -17.57 -0.92
C GLY A 295 -2.18 -18.57 -0.29
N LEU A 296 -1.89 -19.10 0.90
CA LEU A 296 -2.85 -19.94 1.64
C LEU A 296 -4.08 -19.15 2.11
N ARG A 297 -3.89 -17.90 2.52
CA ARG A 297 -4.99 -17.00 2.83
C ARG A 297 -5.74 -16.59 1.56
N HIS A 298 -5.06 -16.46 0.43
CA HIS A 298 -5.71 -16.24 -0.87
C HIS A 298 -6.55 -17.46 -1.27
N TYR A 299 -6.05 -18.67 -1.03
CA TYR A 299 -6.83 -19.90 -1.22
C TYR A 299 -8.15 -19.85 -0.40
N TYR A 300 -8.10 -19.52 0.90
CA TYR A 300 -9.30 -19.34 1.72
C TYR A 300 -10.29 -18.33 1.11
N ALA A 301 -9.79 -17.19 0.63
CA ALA A 301 -10.63 -16.18 -0.01
C ALA A 301 -11.27 -16.72 -1.32
N SER A 302 -10.53 -17.48 -2.12
CA SER A 302 -11.03 -18.11 -3.34
C SER A 302 -12.12 -19.14 -3.04
N ILE A 303 -11.99 -19.92 -1.96
CA ILE A 303 -13.03 -20.87 -1.53
C ILE A 303 -14.30 -20.12 -1.09
N MET A 304 -14.20 -19.04 -0.33
CA MET A 304 -15.38 -18.24 0.03
C MET A 304 -16.10 -17.70 -1.22
N LEU A 305 -15.35 -17.21 -2.19
CA LEU A 305 -15.90 -16.74 -3.46
C LEU A 305 -16.59 -17.90 -4.22
N ALA A 306 -15.92 -19.06 -4.32
CA ALA A 306 -16.45 -20.25 -4.96
C ALA A 306 -17.76 -20.74 -4.30
N LEU A 307 -17.91 -20.58 -2.98
CA LEU A 307 -19.12 -20.90 -2.23
C LEU A 307 -20.19 -19.79 -2.30
N GLY A 308 -19.96 -18.71 -3.05
CA GLY A 308 -20.92 -17.61 -3.18
C GLY A 308 -21.10 -16.77 -1.91
N VAL A 309 -20.13 -16.78 -1.00
CA VAL A 309 -20.19 -15.94 0.21
C VAL A 309 -20.21 -14.46 -0.18
N PRO A 310 -21.23 -13.68 0.23
CA PRO A 310 -21.29 -12.27 -0.12
C PRO A 310 -20.06 -11.49 0.36
N ASP A 311 -19.61 -10.52 -0.43
CA ASP A 311 -18.39 -9.73 -0.19
C ASP A 311 -18.31 -9.16 1.22
N LYS A 312 -19.42 -8.68 1.77
CA LYS A 312 -19.49 -8.14 3.13
C LYS A 312 -19.00 -9.15 4.17
N TYR A 313 -19.53 -10.36 4.14
CA TYR A 313 -19.17 -11.42 5.10
C TYR A 313 -17.75 -11.95 4.85
N ALA A 314 -17.34 -12.05 3.57
CA ALA A 314 -15.97 -12.41 3.24
C ALA A 314 -14.97 -11.36 3.76
N MET A 315 -15.29 -10.08 3.66
CA MET A 315 -14.47 -8.99 4.23
C MET A 315 -14.37 -9.07 5.75
N GLU A 316 -15.47 -9.26 6.45
CA GLU A 316 -15.51 -9.41 7.91
C GLU A 316 -14.64 -10.60 8.36
N ARG A 317 -14.82 -11.77 7.75
CA ARG A 317 -14.01 -12.96 8.05
C ARG A 317 -12.53 -12.78 7.76
N MET A 318 -12.19 -12.04 6.70
CA MET A 318 -10.81 -11.74 6.33
C MET A 318 -10.22 -10.55 7.12
N GLY A 319 -11.03 -9.77 7.84
CA GLY A 319 -10.59 -8.55 8.50
C GLY A 319 -10.06 -7.51 7.49
N HIS A 320 -10.81 -7.27 6.42
CA HIS A 320 -10.53 -6.26 5.40
C HIS A 320 -11.44 -5.06 5.59
N SER A 321 -10.89 -3.85 5.49
CA SER A 321 -11.65 -2.59 5.57
C SER A 321 -12.18 -2.09 4.22
N THR A 322 -11.76 -2.70 3.11
CA THR A 322 -12.14 -2.26 1.74
C THR A 322 -12.34 -3.42 0.77
N ASN A 323 -13.32 -3.28 -0.14
CA ASN A 323 -13.63 -4.26 -1.21
C ASN A 323 -12.51 -4.43 -2.24
N SER A 324 -11.58 -3.48 -2.36
CA SER A 324 -10.53 -3.52 -3.39
C SER A 324 -9.65 -4.77 -3.32
N MET A 325 -9.53 -5.35 -2.13
CA MET A 325 -8.75 -6.58 -1.91
C MET A 325 -9.50 -7.83 -2.40
N LEU A 326 -10.82 -7.89 -2.29
CA LEU A 326 -11.62 -9.03 -2.76
C LEU A 326 -11.72 -9.09 -4.29
N LYS A 327 -11.74 -7.94 -4.97
CA LYS A 327 -11.73 -7.88 -6.44
C LYS A 327 -10.53 -8.60 -7.08
N HIS A 328 -9.41 -8.74 -6.37
CA HIS A 328 -8.26 -9.50 -6.85
C HIS A 328 -8.50 -11.02 -6.89
N TYR A 329 -9.49 -11.52 -6.15
CA TYR A 329 -9.82 -12.94 -6.11
C TYR A 329 -10.88 -13.33 -7.15
N GLN A 330 -11.65 -12.38 -7.66
CA GLN A 330 -12.70 -12.60 -8.65
C GLN A 330 -12.15 -13.08 -10.01
N GLU A 331 -10.88 -12.82 -10.29
CA GLU A 331 -10.24 -13.21 -11.56
C GLU A 331 -9.80 -14.70 -11.59
N SER A 332 -9.87 -15.45 -10.49
CA SER A 332 -9.28 -16.80 -10.36
C SER A 332 -10.29 -17.96 -10.41
N VAL A 333 -11.59 -17.73 -10.57
CA VAL A 333 -12.59 -18.79 -10.50
C VAL A 333 -13.26 -19.01 -11.87
N LYS A 334 -12.50 -19.47 -12.87
CA LYS A 334 -13.03 -19.83 -14.20
C LYS A 334 -14.05 -20.97 -14.19
N GLU A 335 -13.91 -21.94 -13.27
CA GLU A 335 -14.82 -23.07 -13.17
C GLU A 335 -16.22 -22.64 -12.75
N LYS A 336 -16.35 -21.65 -11.88
CA LYS A 336 -17.65 -21.16 -11.42
C LYS A 336 -18.36 -20.26 -12.45
N ASP A 337 -17.65 -19.63 -13.35
CA ASP A 337 -18.27 -18.91 -14.48
C ASP A 337 -19.06 -19.87 -15.37
N ILE A 338 -18.60 -21.11 -15.54
CA ILE A 338 -19.32 -22.14 -16.32
C ILE A 338 -20.60 -22.56 -15.58
N GLU A 339 -20.53 -22.80 -14.27
CA GLU A 339 -21.72 -23.15 -13.46
C GLU A 339 -22.74 -22.02 -13.44
N ILE A 340 -22.30 -20.76 -13.28
CA ILE A 340 -23.16 -19.58 -13.30
C ILE A 340 -23.81 -19.43 -14.68
N ASN A 341 -23.03 -19.56 -15.76
CA ASN A 341 -23.56 -19.46 -17.12
C ASN A 341 -24.59 -20.55 -17.39
N ASN A 342 -24.36 -21.80 -16.97
CA ASN A 342 -25.31 -22.88 -17.10
C ASN A 342 -26.58 -22.59 -16.29
N ALA A 343 -26.47 -22.19 -15.02
CA ALA A 343 -27.63 -21.84 -14.20
C ALA A 343 -28.45 -20.66 -14.76
N MET A 344 -27.75 -19.64 -15.29
CA MET A 344 -28.41 -18.51 -15.97
C MET A 344 -29.14 -18.96 -17.25
N ASN A 345 -28.49 -19.77 -18.07
CA ASN A 345 -29.11 -20.32 -19.30
C ASN A 345 -30.33 -21.18 -18.98
N ASP A 346 -30.25 -22.03 -17.97
CA ASP A 346 -31.37 -22.85 -17.53
C ASP A 346 -32.56 -22.00 -17.05
N TYR A 347 -32.28 -20.99 -16.22
CA TYR A 347 -33.30 -20.04 -15.76
C TYR A 347 -33.99 -19.31 -16.90
N PHE A 348 -33.24 -18.74 -17.85
CA PHE A 348 -33.80 -18.01 -18.96
C PHE A 348 -34.49 -18.93 -19.99
N SER A 349 -34.03 -20.17 -20.15
CA SER A 349 -34.72 -21.17 -20.97
C SER A 349 -36.11 -21.53 -20.45
N GLN A 350 -36.28 -21.60 -19.12
CA GLN A 350 -37.58 -21.84 -18.49
C GLN A 350 -38.57 -20.68 -18.71
N LEU A 351 -38.09 -19.44 -18.88
CA LEU A 351 -38.97 -18.30 -19.20
C LEU A 351 -39.57 -18.38 -20.62
N ASP A 352 -38.81 -18.91 -21.57
CA ASP A 352 -39.31 -19.09 -22.96
C ASP A 352 -40.34 -20.24 -23.09
N GLU A 353 -40.16 -21.32 -22.30
CA GLU A 353 -41.12 -22.42 -22.26
C GLU A 353 -42.48 -22.02 -21.64
N THR A 354 -42.49 -21.07 -20.67
CA THR A 354 -43.72 -20.57 -20.06
C THR A 354 -44.53 -19.72 -21.02
N THR A 355 -43.89 -19.03 -21.95
CA THR A 355 -44.55 -18.23 -22.98
C THR A 355 -45.23 -19.09 -24.06
N LYS A 356 -44.73 -20.30 -24.34
CA LYS A 356 -45.30 -21.24 -25.29
C LYS A 356 -46.55 -22.00 -24.79
N LYS A 357 -46.72 -22.08 -23.46
CA LYS A 357 -47.89 -22.73 -22.83
C LYS A 357 -49.12 -21.84 -22.67
N THR A 358 -49.00 -20.53 -22.91
CA THR A 358 -50.11 -19.56 -22.77
C THR A 358 -50.78 -19.20 -24.12
N THR A 359 -50.40 -19.85 -25.21
CA THR A 359 -50.91 -19.58 -26.56
C THR A 359 -51.66 -20.79 -27.18
N ASN A 360 -52.24 -21.68 -26.37
CA ASN A 360 -53.17 -22.73 -26.82
C ASN A 360 -54.53 -22.55 -26.16
#